data_893c2e87624dc006153d7d7dc4cf5558
#
_entry.id   893c2e87624dc006153d7d7dc4cf5558
#
_cell.length_a   1.000
_cell.length_b   1.000
_cell.length_c   1.000
_cell.angle_alpha   90.00
_cell.angle_beta   90.00
_cell.angle_gamma   90.00
#
_symmetry.space_group_name_H-M   'P 1'
#
loop_
_entity.id
_entity.type
_entity.pdbx_description
1 polymer ?
#
loop_
_entity_poly.entity_id
_entity_poly.type
_entity_poly.pdbx_seq_one_letter_code
_entity_poly.pdbx_strand_id
1 'polypeptide(L)'
;MAIDKSLVSGSTSMLILRLLEEKDMYGYEMIEELRRKSENVFELKAGTLYPLLHGMETKGLLSSYEKEESGKTRKYYHMAKDGCKLLAQKKEEWAVYSRAVANVLESHGVHSEVRRIFCAGMNMAVY
;
A
#
# COMPACT_ATOMS: atom_id res chain seq x y z
N MET A 1 -11.76 7.63 8.25
CA MET A 1 -11.20 8.71 7.41
C MET A 1 -10.82 8.17 6.03
N ALA A 2 -11.23 8.87 5.01
CA ALA A 2 -10.87 8.47 3.65
C ALA A 2 -9.50 9.05 3.30
N ILE A 3 -8.60 8.19 2.84
CA ILE A 3 -7.28 8.60 2.42
C ILE A 3 -7.32 8.97 0.94
N ASP A 4 -6.66 10.05 0.58
CA ASP A 4 -6.60 10.51 -0.79
C ASP A 4 -6.00 9.41 -1.68
N LYS A 5 -6.64 9.19 -2.83
CA LYS A 5 -6.22 8.13 -3.76
C LYS A 5 -4.79 8.30 -4.24
N SER A 6 -4.31 9.54 -4.36
CA SER A 6 -2.95 9.79 -4.80
C SER A 6 -1.91 9.30 -3.79
N LEU A 7 -2.24 9.28 -2.50
CA LEU A 7 -1.37 8.72 -1.48
C LEU A 7 -1.33 7.19 -1.55
N VAL A 8 -2.45 6.57 -1.89
CA VAL A 8 -2.58 5.11 -1.89
C VAL A 8 -1.97 4.49 -3.15
N SER A 9 -2.23 5.07 -4.31
CA SER A 9 -1.88 4.46 -5.60
C SER A 9 -0.39 4.14 -5.74
N GLY A 10 0.47 4.96 -5.16
CA GLY A 10 1.91 4.76 -5.25
C GLY A 10 2.42 3.57 -4.44
N SER A 11 1.65 3.07 -3.48
CA SER A 11 2.08 2.00 -2.59
C SER A 11 1.31 0.69 -2.80
N THR A 12 0.28 0.68 -3.65
CA THR A 12 -0.60 -0.48 -3.78
C THR A 12 0.15 -1.74 -4.22
N SER A 13 1.03 -1.64 -5.21
CA SER A 13 1.82 -2.80 -5.66
C SER A 13 2.68 -3.37 -4.55
N MET A 14 3.31 -2.51 -3.77
CA MET A 14 4.12 -2.93 -2.64
C MET A 14 3.28 -3.67 -1.60
N LEU A 15 2.08 -3.16 -1.31
CA LEU A 15 1.20 -3.78 -0.35
C LEU A 15 0.71 -5.14 -0.81
N ILE A 16 0.38 -5.29 -2.10
CA ILE A 16 -0.01 -6.58 -2.66
C ILE A 16 1.14 -7.58 -2.54
N LEU A 17 2.35 -7.19 -2.90
CA LEU A 17 3.51 -8.07 -2.78
C LEU A 17 3.72 -8.49 -1.33
N ARG A 18 3.54 -7.57 -0.39
CA ARG A 18 3.68 -7.89 1.03
C ARG A 18 2.66 -8.92 1.49
N LEU A 19 1.41 -8.81 1.02
CA LEU A 19 0.40 -9.82 1.34
C LEU A 19 0.81 -11.20 0.82
N LEU A 20 1.28 -11.24 -0.42
CA LEU A 20 1.66 -12.50 -1.06
C LEU A 20 2.97 -13.06 -0.52
N GLU A 21 3.74 -12.26 0.19
CA GLU A 21 4.92 -12.76 0.90
C GLU A 21 4.53 -13.74 2.02
N GLU A 22 3.38 -13.53 2.63
CA GLU A 22 2.90 -14.41 3.69
C GLU A 22 2.37 -15.73 3.15
N LYS A 23 1.55 -15.68 2.11
CA LYS A 23 0.96 -16.85 1.48
C LYS A 23 0.32 -16.47 0.16
N ASP A 24 0.07 -17.47 -0.68
CA ASP A 24 -0.68 -17.27 -1.90
C ASP A 24 -2.12 -16.88 -1.56
N MET A 25 -2.70 -15.98 -2.33
CA MET A 25 -4.05 -15.51 -2.11
C MET A 25 -4.78 -15.31 -3.43
N TYR A 26 -6.10 -15.46 -3.40
CA TYR A 26 -6.94 -15.03 -4.50
C TYR A 26 -7.39 -13.58 -4.28
N GLY A 27 -7.94 -12.95 -5.33
CA GLY A 27 -8.19 -11.50 -5.31
C GLY A 27 -9.03 -11.01 -4.15
N TYR A 28 -10.14 -11.67 -3.89
CA TYR A 28 -11.03 -11.27 -2.79
C TYR A 28 -10.34 -11.38 -1.43
N GLU A 29 -9.51 -12.41 -1.28
CA GLU A 29 -8.75 -12.61 -0.05
C GLU A 29 -7.77 -11.45 0.17
N MET A 30 -7.13 -10.99 -0.90
CA MET A 30 -6.24 -9.83 -0.81
C MET A 30 -6.97 -8.57 -0.36
N ILE A 31 -8.16 -8.34 -0.92
CA ILE A 31 -8.98 -7.18 -0.55
C ILE A 31 -9.30 -7.21 0.94
N GLU A 32 -9.74 -8.36 1.44
CA GLU A 32 -10.11 -8.52 2.84
C GLU A 32 -8.91 -8.39 3.77
N GLU A 33 -7.78 -9.01 3.42
CA GLU A 33 -6.56 -8.93 4.22
C GLU A 33 -6.01 -7.51 4.27
N LEU A 34 -6.03 -6.81 3.16
CA LEU A 34 -5.54 -5.43 3.12
C LEU A 34 -6.40 -4.52 3.99
N ARG A 35 -7.72 -4.70 3.90
CA ARG A 35 -8.64 -3.94 4.74
C ARG A 35 -8.41 -4.23 6.22
N ARG A 36 -8.28 -5.51 6.57
CA ARG A 36 -8.07 -5.92 7.96
C ARG A 36 -6.75 -5.40 8.52
N LYS A 37 -5.66 -5.59 7.78
CA LYS A 37 -4.33 -5.18 8.24
C LYS A 37 -4.20 -3.67 8.37
N SER A 38 -4.92 -2.91 7.56
CA SER A 38 -4.87 -1.46 7.59
C SER A 38 -5.94 -0.83 8.48
N GLU A 39 -6.70 -1.66 9.21
CA GLU A 39 -7.80 -1.19 10.07
C GLU A 39 -8.78 -0.31 9.27
N ASN A 40 -9.18 -0.81 8.11
CA ASN A 40 -10.15 -0.18 7.21
C ASN A 40 -9.65 1.11 6.53
N VAL A 41 -8.36 1.39 6.59
CA VAL A 41 -7.81 2.56 5.89
C VAL A 41 -7.74 2.31 4.39
N PHE A 42 -7.33 1.10 3.97
CA PHE A 42 -7.22 0.75 2.57
C PHE A 42 -8.40 -0.11 2.13
N GLU A 43 -9.25 0.47 1.29
CA GLU A 43 -10.39 -0.22 0.70
C GLU A 43 -10.14 -0.37 -0.79
N LEU A 44 -9.45 -1.44 -1.16
CA LEU A 44 -9.14 -1.72 -2.56
C LEU A 44 -10.33 -2.39 -3.22
N LYS A 45 -10.73 -1.88 -4.38
CA LYS A 45 -11.86 -2.44 -5.12
C LYS A 45 -11.38 -3.40 -6.19
N ALA A 46 -12.22 -4.38 -6.52
CA ALA A 46 -11.90 -5.38 -7.53
C ALA A 46 -11.53 -4.74 -8.88
N GLY A 47 -12.25 -3.68 -9.28
CA GLY A 47 -11.98 -2.98 -10.53
C GLY A 47 -10.60 -2.33 -10.59
N THR A 48 -9.98 -2.07 -9.46
CA THR A 48 -8.63 -1.55 -9.39
C THR A 48 -7.63 -2.69 -9.22
N LEU A 49 -7.97 -3.69 -8.42
CA LEU A 49 -7.07 -4.79 -8.09
C LEU A 49 -6.74 -5.67 -9.29
N TYR A 50 -7.75 -6.13 -10.03
CA TYR A 50 -7.51 -7.12 -11.08
C TYR A 50 -6.64 -6.61 -12.23
N PRO A 51 -6.83 -5.39 -12.76
CA PRO A 51 -5.91 -4.85 -13.74
C PRO A 51 -4.48 -4.74 -13.20
N LEU A 52 -4.33 -4.39 -11.93
CA LEU A 52 -3.02 -4.29 -11.30
C LEU A 52 -2.35 -5.66 -11.19
N LEU A 53 -3.08 -6.68 -10.76
CA LEU A 53 -2.57 -8.05 -10.69
C LEU A 53 -2.15 -8.55 -12.07
N HIS A 54 -2.96 -8.26 -13.08
CA HIS A 54 -2.65 -8.65 -14.46
C HIS A 54 -1.35 -8.00 -14.92
N GLY A 55 -1.18 -6.72 -14.66
CA GLY A 55 0.04 -5.99 -15.03
C GLY A 55 1.26 -6.54 -14.31
N MET A 56 1.12 -6.87 -13.02
CA MET A 56 2.22 -7.44 -12.24
C MET A 56 2.59 -8.83 -12.73
N GLU A 57 1.60 -9.62 -13.12
CA GLU A 57 1.84 -10.95 -13.68
C GLU A 57 2.56 -10.85 -15.02
N THR A 58 2.14 -9.91 -15.87
CA THR A 58 2.77 -9.66 -17.17
C THR A 58 4.23 -9.27 -17.02
N LYS A 59 4.56 -8.54 -15.97
CA LYS A 59 5.93 -8.14 -15.68
C LYS A 59 6.76 -9.23 -15.00
N GLY A 60 6.16 -10.38 -14.75
CA GLY A 60 6.88 -11.48 -14.11
C GLY A 60 7.06 -11.34 -12.60
N LEU A 61 6.33 -10.43 -11.97
CA LEU A 61 6.40 -10.23 -10.52
C LEU A 61 5.55 -11.25 -9.76
N LEU A 62 4.50 -11.72 -10.40
CA LEU A 62 3.57 -12.70 -9.86
C LEU A 62 3.38 -13.83 -10.87
N SER A 63 3.00 -15.00 -10.36
CA SER A 63 2.45 -16.08 -11.18
C SER A 63 1.07 -16.39 -10.64
N SER A 64 0.29 -17.14 -11.40
CA SER A 64 -1.07 -17.50 -10.97
C SER A 64 -1.36 -18.95 -11.31
N TYR A 65 -2.30 -19.53 -10.56
CA TYR A 65 -2.78 -20.88 -10.79
C TYR A 65 -4.22 -20.98 -10.31
N GLU A 66 -4.92 -21.95 -10.83
CA GLU A 66 -6.28 -22.21 -10.40
C GLU A 66 -6.30 -23.28 -9.35
N LYS A 67 -7.16 -23.13 -8.36
CA LYS A 67 -7.34 -24.09 -7.29
C LYS A 67 -8.82 -24.20 -6.98
N GLU A 68 -9.29 -25.44 -6.86
CA GLU A 68 -10.67 -25.69 -6.48
C GLU A 68 -10.77 -25.82 -4.98
N GLU A 69 -11.68 -25.04 -4.39
CA GLU A 69 -11.96 -25.07 -2.96
C GLU A 69 -13.45 -24.96 -2.74
N SER A 70 -14.01 -25.89 -1.96
CA SER A 70 -15.43 -25.89 -1.61
C SER A 70 -16.34 -25.79 -2.82
N GLY A 71 -15.99 -26.49 -3.91
CA GLY A 71 -16.77 -26.51 -5.14
C GLY A 71 -16.61 -25.29 -6.02
N LYS A 72 -15.72 -24.39 -5.68
CA LYS A 72 -15.42 -23.20 -6.49
C LYS A 72 -13.98 -23.20 -6.96
N THR A 73 -13.79 -22.84 -8.23
CA THR A 73 -12.46 -22.67 -8.79
C THR A 73 -12.05 -21.20 -8.61
N ARG A 74 -10.91 -20.98 -7.97
CA ARG A 74 -10.40 -19.64 -7.74
C ARG A 74 -8.99 -19.50 -8.30
N LYS A 75 -8.70 -18.31 -8.80
CA LYS A 75 -7.36 -18.00 -9.30
C LYS A 75 -6.54 -17.45 -8.16
N TYR A 76 -5.51 -18.19 -7.79
CA TYR A 76 -4.56 -17.80 -6.75
C TYR A 76 -3.34 -17.15 -7.37
N TYR A 77 -2.77 -16.20 -6.66
CA TYR A 77 -1.56 -15.51 -7.07
C TYR A 77 -0.42 -15.86 -6.12
N HIS A 78 0.73 -15.99 -6.70
CA HIS A 78 1.96 -16.38 -6.01
C HIS A 78 3.04 -15.36 -6.33
N MET A 79 3.80 -14.92 -5.32
CA MET A 79 4.88 -13.98 -5.55
C MET A 79 6.07 -14.67 -6.20
N ALA A 80 6.44 -14.21 -7.40
CA ALA A 80 7.60 -14.71 -8.10
C ALA A 80 8.89 -14.15 -7.52
N LYS A 81 10.03 -14.70 -7.93
CA LYS A 81 11.33 -14.27 -7.43
C LYS A 81 11.57 -12.78 -7.68
N ASP A 82 11.20 -12.29 -8.87
CA ASP A 82 11.36 -10.87 -9.20
C ASP A 82 10.43 -10.00 -8.34
N GLY A 83 9.28 -10.53 -7.94
CA GLY A 83 8.39 -9.84 -7.01
C GLY A 83 9.03 -9.68 -5.64
N CYS A 84 9.74 -10.71 -5.15
CA CYS A 84 10.46 -10.63 -3.88
C CYS A 84 11.52 -9.53 -3.93
N LYS A 85 12.25 -9.44 -5.03
CA LYS A 85 13.29 -8.42 -5.20
C LYS A 85 12.69 -7.03 -5.22
N LEU A 86 11.60 -6.86 -5.96
CA LEU A 86 10.92 -5.56 -6.02
C LEU A 86 10.37 -5.16 -4.66
N LEU A 87 9.80 -6.11 -3.92
CA LEU A 87 9.27 -5.81 -2.59
C LEU A 87 10.37 -5.30 -1.66
N ALA A 88 11.53 -5.97 -1.65
CA ALA A 88 12.66 -5.53 -0.82
C ALA A 88 13.09 -4.10 -1.17
N GLN A 89 13.18 -3.80 -2.46
CA GLN A 89 13.54 -2.47 -2.93
C GLN A 89 12.49 -1.43 -2.52
N LYS A 90 11.22 -1.76 -2.69
CA LYS A 90 10.12 -0.84 -2.36
C LYS A 90 10.02 -0.58 -0.86
N LYS A 91 10.26 -1.58 -0.04
CA LYS A 91 10.30 -1.40 1.41
C LYS A 91 11.38 -0.41 1.81
N GLU A 92 12.55 -0.53 1.23
CA GLU A 92 13.66 0.37 1.51
C GLU A 92 13.36 1.79 1.06
N GLU A 93 12.86 1.95 -0.16
CA GLU A 93 12.46 3.26 -0.67
C GLU A 93 11.39 3.90 0.22
N TRP A 94 10.42 3.12 0.64
CA TRP A 94 9.36 3.60 1.51
C TRP A 94 9.90 4.05 2.87
N ALA A 95 10.81 3.30 3.46
CA ALA A 95 11.41 3.65 4.74
C ALA A 95 12.14 5.00 4.66
N VAL A 96 12.91 5.21 3.60
CA VAL A 96 13.62 6.47 3.39
C VAL A 96 12.65 7.61 3.13
N TYR A 97 11.71 7.39 2.23
CA TYR A 97 10.75 8.42 1.83
C TYR A 97 9.85 8.83 3.00
N SER A 98 9.28 7.89 3.72
CA SER A 98 8.37 8.18 4.82
C SER A 98 9.08 8.91 5.96
N ARG A 99 10.32 8.54 6.23
CA ARG A 99 11.13 9.23 7.24
C ARG A 99 11.41 10.67 6.81
N ALA A 100 11.78 10.86 5.55
CA ALA A 100 12.04 12.21 5.04
C ALA A 100 10.80 13.09 5.11
N VAL A 101 9.65 12.55 4.73
CA VAL A 101 8.37 13.26 4.84
C VAL A 101 8.08 13.62 6.30
N ALA A 102 8.21 12.66 7.19
CA ALA A 102 7.95 12.88 8.61
C ALA A 102 8.91 13.94 9.18
N ASN A 103 10.17 13.89 8.80
CA ASN A 103 11.14 14.88 9.26
C ASN A 103 10.75 16.30 8.86
N VAL A 104 10.27 16.47 7.65
CA VAL A 104 9.81 17.79 7.18
C VAL A 104 8.56 18.23 7.92
N LEU A 105 7.57 17.33 8.02
CA LEU A 105 6.30 17.64 8.68
C LEU A 105 6.45 17.87 10.17
N GLU A 106 7.37 17.18 10.80
CA GLU A 106 7.59 17.23 12.25
C GLU A 106 8.84 18.00 12.62
N SER A 107 9.30 18.89 11.73
CA SER A 107 10.49 19.70 11.97
C SER A 107 10.30 20.53 13.22
N HIS A 108 11.23 20.37 14.18
CA HIS A 108 11.20 21.06 15.47
C HIS A 108 12.26 22.15 15.49
N GLY A 109 11.82 23.36 15.59
CA GLY A 109 12.64 24.51 15.79
C GLY A 109 11.81 25.57 16.47
N VAL A 110 12.43 26.64 16.96
CA VAL A 110 11.71 27.70 17.65
C VAL A 110 10.57 28.23 16.78
N HIS A 111 10.83 28.40 15.52
CA HIS A 111 9.83 28.93 14.60
C HIS A 111 8.70 27.95 14.30
N SER A 112 8.99 26.68 14.24
CA SER A 112 7.96 25.69 13.93
C SER A 112 6.93 25.58 15.05
N GLU A 113 7.36 25.73 16.29
CA GLU A 113 6.47 25.68 17.43
C GLU A 113 5.54 26.89 17.46
N VAL A 114 6.07 28.06 17.21
CA VAL A 114 5.27 29.29 17.12
C VAL A 114 4.24 29.19 16.02
N ARG A 115 4.62 28.68 14.87
CA ARG A 115 3.70 28.50 13.74
C ARG A 115 2.59 27.53 14.08
N ARG A 116 2.90 26.47 14.80
CA ARG A 116 1.92 25.47 15.18
C ARG A 116 0.84 26.08 16.08
N ILE A 117 1.26 26.89 17.04
CA ILE A 117 0.34 27.59 17.91
C ILE A 117 -0.53 28.55 17.09
N PHE A 118 0.06 29.24 16.16
CA PHE A 118 -0.64 30.16 15.29
C PHE A 118 -1.70 29.46 14.47
N CYS A 119 -1.34 28.39 13.77
CA CYS A 119 -2.27 27.63 12.95
C CYS A 119 -3.43 27.07 13.78
N ALA A 120 -3.14 26.54 14.96
CA ALA A 120 -4.16 25.97 15.83
C ALA A 120 -5.13 27.05 16.34
N GLY A 121 -4.60 28.22 16.65
CA GLY A 121 -5.41 29.30 17.20
C GLY A 121 -6.19 30.10 16.16
N MET A 122 -5.65 30.26 14.99
CA MET A 122 -6.22 31.15 13.99
C MET A 122 -6.77 30.45 12.76
N ASN A 123 -6.58 29.15 12.69
CA ASN A 123 -7.07 28.34 11.58
C ASN A 123 -6.69 28.93 10.22
N MET A 124 -5.45 29.28 10.04
CA MET A 124 -4.99 29.85 8.79
C MET A 124 -3.58 29.44 8.47
N ALA A 125 -3.28 29.44 7.20
CA ALA A 125 -1.91 29.23 6.72
C ALA A 125 -1.13 30.52 6.92
N VAL A 126 -0.20 30.50 7.83
CA VAL A 126 0.60 31.67 8.19
C VAL A 126 2.03 31.49 7.69
N TYR A 127 2.14 31.11 6.47
CA TYR A 127 3.45 30.78 5.91
C TYR A 127 3.84 31.73 4.80
#